data_06653c1ee6d519e66e5a0a728b002787
#
_entry.id   06653c1ee6d519e66e5a0a728b002787
#
_cell.length_a   1.000
_cell.length_b   1.000
_cell.length_c   1.000
_cell.angle_alpha   90.00
_cell.angle_beta   90.00
_cell.angle_gamma   90.00
#
_symmetry.space_group_name_H-M   'P 1'
#
loop_
_entity.id
_entity.type
_entity.pdbx_description
1 polymer ?
#
loop_
_entity_poly.entity_id
_entity_poly.type
_entity_poly.pdbx_seq_one_letter_code
_entity_poly.pdbx_strand_id
1 'polypeptide(L)'
;MDTIYKGDLSTPAGRRNAWVDALFIDHAILRLFWTNFATVEPGKLYRSNHPTPGNLRAFTRRVGLKALINLRGQAKNGSDALSRNEAKRLGLTFYDMAFESRGAPHKDRILQLARILSEIPGPALIHCKSGADRAGLVAGLYVLITGGSTIQAMQQLSWRFGHIKHSKTGILDAFFKLYAKTAEGRKPFLDWVREDYNEQELRAAFKAGQVAEFINGKLLRRE
;
A
#
# COMPACT_ATOMS: atom_id res chain seq x y z
N MET A 1 19.53 8.89 -7.00
CA MET A 1 19.60 9.02 -8.47
C MET A 1 18.59 10.08 -8.87
N ASP A 2 19.06 11.11 -9.53
CA ASP A 2 18.20 12.19 -9.99
C ASP A 2 17.38 11.72 -11.20
N THR A 3 16.11 12.12 -11.25
CA THR A 3 15.25 11.81 -12.39
C THR A 3 15.68 12.61 -13.63
N ILE A 4 15.69 11.97 -14.77
CA ILE A 4 15.91 12.64 -16.08
C ILE A 4 14.60 13.24 -16.63
N TYR A 5 13.47 12.88 -16.04
CA TYR A 5 12.16 13.41 -16.41
C TYR A 5 11.97 14.83 -15.88
N LYS A 6 11.62 15.76 -16.76
CA LYS A 6 11.46 17.20 -16.44
C LYS A 6 10.00 17.65 -16.25
N GLY A 7 9.06 16.70 -16.12
CA GLY A 7 7.66 17.03 -15.83
C GLY A 7 6.76 17.29 -17.05
N ASP A 8 7.26 17.15 -18.28
CA ASP A 8 6.50 17.40 -19.52
C ASP A 8 6.24 16.12 -20.31
N LEU A 9 4.96 15.74 -20.45
CA LEU A 9 4.51 14.64 -21.31
C LEU A 9 3.87 15.12 -22.62
N SER A 10 3.75 16.42 -22.87
CA SER A 10 3.13 16.98 -24.08
C SER A 10 4.00 16.72 -25.30
N THR A 11 5.32 16.78 -25.15
CA THR A 11 6.29 16.60 -26.22
C THR A 11 6.72 15.14 -26.41
N PRO A 12 7.09 14.73 -27.66
CA PRO A 12 7.66 13.40 -27.89
C PRO A 12 8.94 13.14 -27.07
N ALA A 13 9.81 14.15 -26.93
CA ALA A 13 11.04 14.06 -26.14
C ALA A 13 10.74 13.86 -24.65
N GLY A 14 9.79 14.60 -24.08
CA GLY A 14 9.37 14.45 -22.69
C GLY A 14 8.77 13.07 -22.41
N ARG A 15 7.93 12.54 -23.31
CA ARG A 15 7.41 11.17 -23.21
C ARG A 15 8.53 10.12 -23.25
N ARG A 16 9.49 10.27 -24.17
CA ARG A 16 10.66 9.37 -24.24
C ARG A 16 11.46 9.41 -22.94
N ASN A 17 11.76 10.60 -22.42
CA ASN A 17 12.49 10.78 -21.17
C ASN A 17 11.74 10.16 -19.96
N ALA A 18 10.40 10.32 -19.91
CA ALA A 18 9.59 9.67 -18.88
C ALA A 18 9.67 8.14 -18.95
N TRP A 19 9.69 7.54 -20.14
CA TRP A 19 9.85 6.11 -20.31
C TRP A 19 11.25 5.64 -19.95
N VAL A 20 12.31 6.35 -20.35
CA VAL A 20 13.69 6.03 -19.97
C VAL A 20 13.87 6.12 -18.46
N ASP A 21 13.34 7.18 -17.83
CA ASP A 21 13.35 7.34 -16.38
C ASP A 21 12.58 6.18 -15.68
N ALA A 22 11.40 5.84 -16.16
CA ALA A 22 10.61 4.75 -15.62
C ALA A 22 11.33 3.40 -15.72
N LEU A 23 11.87 3.07 -16.88
CA LEU A 23 12.48 1.77 -17.15
C LEU A 23 13.79 1.57 -16.39
N PHE A 24 14.68 2.57 -16.41
CA PHE A 24 16.06 2.42 -15.93
C PHE A 24 16.28 3.04 -14.54
N ILE A 25 15.70 4.21 -14.24
CA ILE A 25 15.89 4.87 -12.94
C ILE A 25 14.94 4.28 -11.88
N ASP A 26 13.65 4.10 -12.23
CA ASP A 26 12.67 3.49 -11.30
C ASP A 26 12.58 1.96 -11.45
N HIS A 27 13.43 1.35 -12.30
CA HIS A 27 13.53 -0.09 -12.55
C HIS A 27 12.19 -0.74 -13.00
N ALA A 28 11.40 -0.03 -13.80
CA ALA A 28 10.13 -0.55 -14.31
C ALA A 28 10.30 -1.73 -15.27
N ILE A 29 11.50 -1.94 -15.82
CA ILE A 29 11.79 -3.08 -16.70
C ILE A 29 11.42 -4.43 -16.05
N LEU A 30 11.68 -4.59 -14.75
CA LEU A 30 11.32 -5.81 -14.01
C LEU A 30 9.79 -5.95 -13.84
N ARG A 31 9.06 -4.82 -13.86
CA ARG A 31 7.61 -4.76 -13.71
C ARG A 31 6.85 -5.04 -15.00
N LEU A 32 7.53 -5.10 -16.14
CA LEU A 32 6.93 -5.53 -17.40
C LEU A 32 6.56 -7.02 -17.37
N PHE A 33 7.38 -7.84 -16.70
CA PHE A 33 7.19 -9.29 -16.63
C PHE A 33 6.47 -9.72 -15.36
N TRP A 34 6.59 -8.96 -14.27
CA TRP A 34 5.95 -9.28 -12.99
C TRP A 34 5.14 -8.11 -12.48
N THR A 35 3.82 -8.18 -12.64
CA THR A 35 2.91 -7.10 -12.28
C THR A 35 2.48 -7.12 -10.82
N ASN A 36 2.65 -8.25 -10.16
CA ASN A 36 2.17 -8.51 -8.80
C ASN A 36 0.66 -8.19 -8.62
N PHE A 37 -0.10 -8.33 -9.72
CA PHE A 37 -1.53 -8.08 -9.72
C PHE A 37 -2.27 -9.20 -9.00
N ALA A 38 -3.10 -8.84 -8.02
CA ALA A 38 -3.93 -9.78 -7.28
C ALA A 38 -5.22 -9.13 -6.81
N THR A 39 -6.22 -9.98 -6.56
CA THR A 39 -7.50 -9.60 -5.96
C THR A 39 -7.35 -9.57 -4.44
N VAL A 40 -7.79 -8.47 -3.81
CA VAL A 40 -7.99 -8.37 -2.36
C VAL A 40 -9.43 -8.73 -2.04
N GLU A 41 -10.39 -8.05 -2.69
CA GLU A 41 -11.81 -8.39 -2.67
C GLU A 41 -12.39 -8.26 -4.09
N PRO A 42 -13.03 -9.32 -4.62
CA PRO A 42 -13.60 -9.30 -5.96
C PRO A 42 -14.59 -8.14 -6.15
N GLY A 43 -14.44 -7.42 -7.26
CA GLY A 43 -15.31 -6.28 -7.58
C GLY A 43 -15.10 -5.02 -6.76
N LYS A 44 -14.21 -5.03 -5.76
CA LYS A 44 -13.97 -3.86 -4.87
C LYS A 44 -12.52 -3.41 -4.85
N LEU A 45 -11.58 -4.29 -4.50
CA LEU A 45 -10.19 -3.88 -4.31
C LEU A 45 -9.21 -4.88 -4.93
N TYR A 46 -8.27 -4.34 -5.68
CA TYR A 46 -7.16 -5.05 -6.32
C TYR A 46 -5.84 -4.42 -5.91
N ARG A 47 -4.76 -5.18 -6.01
CA ARG A 47 -3.39 -4.71 -5.70
C ARG A 47 -2.44 -5.01 -6.83
N SER A 48 -1.37 -4.21 -6.99
CA SER A 48 -0.29 -4.48 -7.94
C SER A 48 1.02 -3.81 -7.53
N ASN A 49 2.08 -4.06 -8.29
CA ASN A 49 3.23 -3.16 -8.34
C ASN A 49 2.84 -1.82 -9.01
N HIS A 50 3.79 -0.90 -9.20
CA HIS A 50 3.51 0.35 -9.94
C HIS A 50 3.17 0.02 -11.40
N PRO A 51 1.92 0.21 -11.84
CA PRO A 51 1.51 -0.21 -13.18
C PRO A 51 2.10 0.67 -14.26
N THR A 52 2.55 0.06 -15.34
CA THR A 52 2.82 0.79 -16.58
C THR A 52 1.49 1.23 -17.22
N PRO A 53 1.47 2.22 -18.14
CA PRO A 53 0.26 2.59 -18.87
C PRO A 53 -0.44 1.39 -19.53
N GLY A 54 0.34 0.47 -20.11
CA GLY A 54 -0.20 -0.76 -20.74
C GLY A 54 -0.89 -1.67 -19.73
N ASN A 55 -0.22 -1.92 -18.58
CA ASN A 55 -0.78 -2.72 -17.50
C ASN A 55 -2.04 -2.09 -16.91
N LEU A 56 -2.03 -0.76 -16.70
CA LEU A 56 -3.18 -0.05 -16.14
C LEU A 56 -4.41 -0.18 -17.08
N ARG A 57 -4.22 -0.04 -18.40
CA ARG A 57 -5.27 -0.31 -19.38
C ARG A 57 -5.80 -1.75 -19.31
N ALA A 58 -4.88 -2.72 -19.24
CA ALA A 58 -5.26 -4.13 -19.17
C ALA A 58 -6.04 -4.44 -17.89
N PHE A 59 -5.63 -3.94 -16.75
CA PHE A 59 -6.34 -4.11 -15.48
C PHE A 59 -7.72 -3.44 -15.51
N THR A 60 -7.80 -2.20 -16.03
CA THR A 60 -9.06 -1.48 -16.14
C THR A 60 -10.07 -2.25 -17.02
N ARG A 61 -9.62 -2.79 -18.17
CA ARG A 61 -10.49 -3.63 -19.01
C ARG A 61 -10.89 -4.93 -18.33
N ARG A 62 -9.99 -5.54 -17.55
CA ARG A 62 -10.23 -6.84 -16.92
C ARG A 62 -11.23 -6.77 -15.77
N VAL A 63 -11.14 -5.73 -14.93
CA VAL A 63 -11.90 -5.67 -13.67
C VAL A 63 -12.73 -4.39 -13.50
N GLY A 64 -12.81 -3.53 -14.52
CA GLY A 64 -13.65 -2.34 -14.51
C GLY A 64 -13.19 -1.27 -13.52
N LEU A 65 -11.87 -1.06 -13.36
CA LEU A 65 -11.33 -0.08 -12.40
C LEU A 65 -12.00 1.29 -12.54
N LYS A 66 -12.27 1.92 -11.39
CA LYS A 66 -12.79 3.28 -11.25
C LYS A 66 -11.83 4.20 -10.50
N ALA A 67 -10.95 3.63 -9.68
CA ALA A 67 -9.99 4.40 -8.89
C ALA A 67 -8.60 3.76 -8.89
N LEU A 68 -7.58 4.62 -8.74
CA LEU A 68 -6.19 4.26 -8.57
C LEU A 68 -5.63 4.93 -7.32
N ILE A 69 -5.10 4.15 -6.38
CA ILE A 69 -4.53 4.64 -5.12
C ILE A 69 -3.01 4.42 -5.14
N ASN A 70 -2.26 5.49 -5.23
CA ASN A 70 -0.81 5.49 -5.23
C ASN A 70 -0.25 5.54 -3.80
N LEU A 71 0.26 4.42 -3.32
CA LEU A 71 0.83 4.30 -1.97
C LEU A 71 2.29 4.80 -1.86
N ARG A 72 2.86 5.30 -2.94
CA ARG A 72 4.18 5.96 -2.92
C ARG A 72 4.07 7.45 -2.57
N GLY A 73 2.86 8.01 -2.68
CA GLY A 73 2.65 9.45 -2.72
C GLY A 73 3.13 10.05 -4.04
N GLN A 74 3.12 11.37 -4.12
CA GLN A 74 3.54 12.08 -5.32
C GLN A 74 5.05 11.95 -5.51
N ALA A 75 5.46 11.09 -6.44
CA ALA A 75 6.84 10.93 -6.85
C ALA A 75 7.05 11.69 -8.17
N LYS A 76 7.95 12.66 -8.18
CA LYS A 76 8.26 13.45 -9.38
C LYS A 76 9.19 12.68 -10.33
N ASN A 77 8.76 11.51 -10.82
CA ASN A 77 9.51 10.66 -11.74
C ASN A 77 8.65 10.19 -12.93
N GLY A 78 9.29 9.60 -13.93
CA GLY A 78 8.63 9.15 -15.15
C GLY A 78 7.55 8.11 -14.93
N SER A 79 7.75 7.15 -14.03
CA SER A 79 6.74 6.13 -13.71
C SER A 79 5.45 6.76 -13.17
N ASP A 80 5.57 7.70 -12.23
CA ASP A 80 4.43 8.39 -11.63
C ASP A 80 3.68 9.24 -12.66
N ALA A 81 4.42 10.01 -13.45
CA ALA A 81 3.85 10.86 -14.51
C ALA A 81 3.09 10.04 -15.57
N LEU A 82 3.68 8.95 -16.05
CA LEU A 82 3.07 8.07 -17.04
C LEU A 82 1.80 7.39 -16.49
N SER A 83 1.84 6.91 -15.25
CA SER A 83 0.70 6.28 -14.59
C SER A 83 -0.45 7.26 -14.35
N ARG A 84 -0.17 8.49 -13.87
CA ARG A 84 -1.17 9.55 -13.69
C ARG A 84 -1.82 9.97 -15.00
N ASN A 85 -1.01 10.18 -16.03
CA ASN A 85 -1.52 10.54 -17.36
C ASN A 85 -2.46 9.47 -17.91
N GLU A 86 -2.11 8.19 -17.75
CA GLU A 86 -2.96 7.10 -18.20
C GLU A 86 -4.22 6.97 -17.34
N ALA A 87 -4.13 7.14 -16.01
CA ALA A 87 -5.29 7.15 -15.12
C ALA A 87 -6.29 8.24 -15.54
N LYS A 88 -5.80 9.45 -15.85
CA LYS A 88 -6.62 10.55 -16.38
C LYS A 88 -7.30 10.18 -17.71
N ARG A 89 -6.57 9.56 -18.65
CA ARG A 89 -7.13 9.10 -19.94
C ARG A 89 -8.22 8.03 -19.78
N LEU A 90 -8.10 7.19 -18.75
CA LEU A 90 -9.05 6.14 -18.44
C LEU A 90 -10.23 6.63 -17.57
N GLY A 91 -10.25 7.90 -17.17
CA GLY A 91 -11.28 8.47 -16.31
C GLY A 91 -11.25 7.92 -14.88
N LEU A 92 -10.08 7.43 -14.41
CA LEU A 92 -9.95 6.90 -13.06
C LEU A 92 -9.80 8.04 -12.05
N THR A 93 -10.51 7.95 -10.93
CA THR A 93 -10.22 8.81 -9.76
C THR A 93 -8.86 8.45 -9.19
N PHE A 94 -8.01 9.44 -8.97
CA PHE A 94 -6.63 9.22 -8.53
C PHE A 94 -6.41 9.75 -7.11
N TYR A 95 -5.90 8.88 -6.22
CA TYR A 95 -5.55 9.22 -4.85
C TYR A 95 -4.07 9.04 -4.58
N ASP A 96 -3.43 10.04 -3.96
CA ASP A 96 -2.09 9.92 -3.42
C ASP A 96 -2.16 9.66 -1.91
N MET A 97 -1.65 8.51 -1.50
CA MET A 97 -1.57 8.12 -0.10
C MET A 97 -0.19 7.54 0.21
N ALA A 98 0.76 8.37 0.65
CA ALA A 98 2.08 7.89 1.00
C ALA A 98 2.03 7.03 2.26
N PHE A 99 2.31 5.74 2.15
CA PHE A 99 2.56 4.83 3.27
C PHE A 99 4.05 4.51 3.40
N GLU A 100 4.52 4.25 4.60
CA GLU A 100 5.88 3.79 4.85
C GLU A 100 5.98 2.27 4.72
N SER A 101 7.10 1.77 4.16
CA SER A 101 7.36 0.33 4.08
C SER A 101 8.24 -0.18 5.22
N ARG A 102 8.91 0.71 5.94
CA ARG A 102 9.89 0.38 6.99
C ARG A 102 9.64 1.16 8.28
N GLY A 103 8.41 1.58 8.48
CA GLY A 103 7.97 2.33 9.65
C GLY A 103 6.62 1.82 10.15
N ALA A 104 6.31 2.10 11.41
CA ALA A 104 4.98 1.86 11.96
C ALA A 104 3.94 2.66 11.15
N PRO A 105 2.82 2.06 10.75
CA PRO A 105 1.78 2.76 10.00
C PRO A 105 1.24 3.95 10.80
N HIS A 106 1.16 5.14 10.18
CA HIS A 106 0.64 6.33 10.86
C HIS A 106 -0.87 6.22 11.08
N LYS A 107 -1.30 6.50 12.32
CA LYS A 107 -2.72 6.50 12.73
C LYS A 107 -3.61 7.30 11.77
N ASP A 108 -3.23 8.55 11.51
CA ASP A 108 -4.02 9.45 10.65
C ASP A 108 -4.15 8.93 9.22
N ARG A 109 -3.12 8.25 8.70
CA ARG A 109 -3.17 7.65 7.37
C ARG A 109 -4.08 6.44 7.30
N ILE A 110 -4.16 5.64 8.37
CA ILE A 110 -5.10 4.52 8.45
C ILE A 110 -6.54 5.07 8.46
N LEU A 111 -6.82 6.09 9.24
CA LEU A 111 -8.14 6.72 9.31
C LEU A 111 -8.52 7.42 8.00
N GLN A 112 -7.56 8.10 7.35
CA GLN A 112 -7.75 8.68 6.03
C GLN A 112 -8.05 7.60 4.97
N LEU A 113 -7.32 6.47 5.01
CA LEU A 113 -7.56 5.33 4.12
C LEU A 113 -8.99 4.80 4.29
N ALA A 114 -9.44 4.59 5.53
CA ALA A 114 -10.78 4.09 5.80
C ALA A 114 -11.86 5.00 5.18
N ARG A 115 -11.72 6.32 5.31
CA ARG A 115 -12.61 7.30 4.68
C ARG A 115 -12.57 7.19 3.15
N ILE A 116 -11.39 7.20 2.54
CA ILE A 116 -11.27 7.08 1.08
C ILE A 116 -11.91 5.78 0.59
N LEU A 117 -11.66 4.65 1.26
CA LEU A 117 -12.23 3.35 0.88
C LEU A 117 -13.76 3.32 0.97
N SER A 118 -14.39 4.11 1.86
CA SER A 118 -15.84 4.23 1.94
C SER A 118 -16.45 5.12 0.84
N GLU A 119 -15.67 6.01 0.24
CA GLU A 119 -16.10 6.99 -0.76
C GLU A 119 -15.80 6.58 -2.20
N ILE A 120 -14.94 5.57 -2.41
CA ILE A 120 -14.51 5.15 -3.76
C ILE A 120 -15.70 4.62 -4.57
N PRO A 121 -15.91 5.11 -5.80
CA PRO A 121 -17.09 4.83 -6.61
C PRO A 121 -17.14 3.42 -7.22
N GLY A 122 -16.22 2.52 -6.90
CA GLY A 122 -16.19 1.17 -7.47
C GLY A 122 -14.83 0.51 -7.39
N PRO A 123 -14.51 -0.48 -8.25
CA PRO A 123 -13.28 -1.22 -8.12
C PRO A 123 -12.04 -0.32 -8.14
N ALA A 124 -11.21 -0.43 -7.11
CA ALA A 124 -9.99 0.34 -6.97
C ALA A 124 -8.75 -0.55 -7.11
N LEU A 125 -7.67 0.04 -7.62
CA LEU A 125 -6.34 -0.56 -7.63
C LEU A 125 -5.43 0.20 -6.67
N ILE A 126 -4.92 -0.48 -5.66
CA ILE A 126 -3.82 0.03 -4.82
C ILE A 126 -2.48 -0.41 -5.40
N HIS A 127 -1.49 0.48 -5.41
CA HIS A 127 -0.15 0.12 -5.86
C HIS A 127 0.95 0.82 -5.08
N CYS A 128 2.12 0.16 -5.03
CA CYS A 128 3.35 0.80 -4.55
C CYS A 128 4.48 0.57 -5.58
N LYS A 129 5.75 0.50 -5.21
CA LYS A 129 6.83 0.22 -6.17
C LYS A 129 6.82 -1.24 -6.63
N SER A 130 6.94 -2.19 -5.70
CA SER A 130 7.00 -3.64 -5.96
C SER A 130 5.66 -4.36 -5.82
N GLY A 131 4.65 -3.74 -5.18
CA GLY A 131 3.40 -4.41 -4.82
C GLY A 131 3.50 -5.29 -3.58
N ALA A 132 4.65 -5.32 -2.90
CA ALA A 132 4.91 -6.16 -1.73
C ALA A 132 4.44 -5.52 -0.41
N ASP A 133 5.25 -4.62 0.15
CA ASP A 133 5.09 -4.13 1.53
C ASP A 133 3.92 -3.17 1.70
N ARG A 134 3.95 -1.99 1.06
CA ARG A 134 2.90 -0.97 1.21
C ARG A 134 1.56 -1.43 0.64
N ALA A 135 1.57 -2.11 -0.51
CA ALA A 135 0.35 -2.69 -1.06
C ALA A 135 -0.17 -3.84 -0.19
N GLY A 136 0.74 -4.64 0.42
CA GLY A 136 0.39 -5.67 1.40
C GLY A 136 -0.21 -5.09 2.66
N LEU A 137 0.43 -4.06 3.23
CA LEU A 137 -0.10 -3.34 4.40
C LEU A 137 -1.52 -2.82 4.12
N VAL A 138 -1.71 -2.05 3.05
CA VAL A 138 -3.01 -1.43 2.76
C VAL A 138 -4.08 -2.46 2.42
N ALA A 139 -3.73 -3.55 1.73
CA ALA A 139 -4.64 -4.67 1.53
C ALA A 139 -5.05 -5.35 2.85
N GLY A 140 -4.11 -5.54 3.79
CA GLY A 140 -4.40 -6.04 5.12
C GLY A 140 -5.24 -5.08 5.96
N LEU A 141 -4.97 -3.77 5.89
CA LEU A 141 -5.81 -2.74 6.53
C LEU A 141 -7.24 -2.79 5.99
N TYR A 142 -7.41 -2.92 4.66
CA TYR A 142 -8.73 -3.09 4.05
C TYR A 142 -9.48 -4.28 4.64
N VAL A 143 -8.82 -5.44 4.75
CA VAL A 143 -9.42 -6.64 5.34
C VAL A 143 -9.95 -6.36 6.75
N LEU A 144 -9.16 -5.70 7.62
CA LEU A 144 -9.59 -5.38 8.99
C LEU A 144 -10.68 -4.31 9.03
N ILE A 145 -10.63 -3.29 8.17
CA ILE A 145 -11.64 -2.23 8.06
C ILE A 145 -13.00 -2.81 7.65
N THR A 146 -12.99 -3.85 6.80
CA THR A 146 -14.21 -4.53 6.33
C THR A 146 -14.67 -5.68 7.21
N GLY A 147 -14.06 -5.87 8.40
CA GLY A 147 -14.49 -6.85 9.40
C GLY A 147 -13.85 -8.22 9.25
N GLY A 148 -12.82 -8.36 8.41
CA GLY A 148 -12.03 -9.60 8.32
C GLY A 148 -11.07 -9.76 9.50
N SER A 149 -10.45 -10.95 9.60
CA SER A 149 -9.53 -11.28 10.69
C SER A 149 -8.08 -10.84 10.43
N THR A 150 -7.30 -10.72 11.52
CA THR A 150 -5.86 -10.47 11.42
C THR A 150 -5.12 -11.57 10.64
N ILE A 151 -5.56 -12.82 10.74
CA ILE A 151 -4.99 -13.93 9.96
C ILE A 151 -5.13 -13.63 8.45
N GLN A 152 -6.32 -13.24 8.01
CA GLN A 152 -6.57 -12.87 6.61
C GLN A 152 -5.78 -11.62 6.20
N ALA A 153 -5.69 -10.62 7.07
CA ALA A 153 -4.91 -9.40 6.83
C ALA A 153 -3.42 -9.71 6.64
N MET A 154 -2.84 -10.57 7.49
CA MET A 154 -1.43 -10.98 7.40
C MET A 154 -1.11 -11.79 6.15
N GLN A 155 -2.08 -12.48 5.53
CA GLN A 155 -1.90 -13.16 4.24
C GLN A 155 -1.57 -12.17 3.12
N GLN A 156 -1.93 -10.89 3.27
CA GLN A 156 -1.58 -9.84 2.32
C GLN A 156 -0.10 -9.42 2.42
N LEU A 157 0.57 -9.70 3.55
CA LEU A 157 2.01 -9.56 3.77
C LEU A 157 2.67 -10.93 3.66
N SER A 158 2.82 -11.45 2.45
CA SER A 158 3.39 -12.78 2.23
C SER A 158 4.56 -12.76 1.23
N TRP A 159 5.42 -13.77 1.33
CA TRP A 159 6.51 -13.98 0.39
C TRP A 159 6.03 -14.12 -1.06
N ARG A 160 4.81 -14.62 -1.28
CA ARG A 160 4.15 -14.69 -2.59
C ARG A 160 4.13 -13.34 -3.31
N PHE A 161 4.01 -12.25 -2.54
CA PHE A 161 4.04 -10.87 -3.06
C PHE A 161 5.42 -10.21 -2.94
N GLY A 162 6.44 -10.95 -2.47
CA GLY A 162 7.79 -10.45 -2.26
C GLY A 162 8.00 -9.72 -0.93
N HIS A 163 7.09 -9.88 0.04
CA HIS A 163 7.27 -9.35 1.40
C HIS A 163 8.20 -10.25 2.22
N ILE A 164 9.18 -9.65 2.93
CA ILE A 164 10.16 -10.36 3.75
C ILE A 164 10.03 -9.92 5.21
N LYS A 165 9.33 -10.71 6.02
CA LYS A 165 9.01 -10.41 7.43
C LYS A 165 10.24 -10.24 8.35
N HIS A 166 11.36 -10.88 8.03
CA HIS A 166 12.61 -10.82 8.83
C HIS A 166 13.49 -9.60 8.47
N SER A 167 13.01 -8.69 7.65
CA SER A 167 13.68 -7.44 7.29
C SER A 167 13.12 -6.25 8.09
N LYS A 168 13.60 -5.05 7.77
CA LYS A 168 13.04 -3.79 8.33
C LYS A 168 11.54 -3.62 8.05
N THR A 169 10.99 -4.32 7.04
CA THR A 169 9.55 -4.30 6.71
C THR A 169 8.71 -5.16 7.66
N GLY A 170 9.32 -6.02 8.48
CA GLY A 170 8.64 -6.83 9.50
C GLY A 170 7.89 -6.02 10.56
N ILE A 171 8.13 -4.70 10.65
CA ILE A 171 7.31 -3.80 11.49
C ILE A 171 5.84 -3.77 11.05
N LEU A 172 5.55 -4.05 9.78
CA LEU A 172 4.19 -4.15 9.27
C LEU A 172 3.48 -5.40 9.80
N ASP A 173 4.21 -6.52 9.91
CA ASP A 173 3.71 -7.74 10.56
C ASP A 173 3.49 -7.50 12.05
N ALA A 174 4.41 -6.78 12.71
CA ALA A 174 4.31 -6.45 14.12
C ALA A 174 3.07 -5.59 14.42
N PHE A 175 2.70 -4.68 13.51
CA PHE A 175 1.47 -3.89 13.63
C PHE A 175 0.22 -4.79 13.69
N PHE A 176 0.06 -5.71 12.75
CA PHE A 176 -1.08 -6.64 12.75
C PHE A 176 -1.08 -7.55 13.96
N LYS A 177 0.08 -8.08 14.36
CA LYS A 177 0.20 -8.91 15.57
C LYS A 177 -0.15 -8.14 16.83
N LEU A 178 0.17 -6.85 16.90
CA LEU A 178 -0.21 -6.00 18.03
C LEU A 178 -1.73 -5.91 18.15
N TYR A 179 -2.45 -5.61 17.06
CA TYR A 179 -3.91 -5.61 17.07
C TYR A 179 -4.48 -6.97 17.46
N ALA A 180 -4.00 -8.05 16.84
CA ALA A 180 -4.45 -9.41 17.15
C ALA A 180 -4.38 -9.74 18.65
N LYS A 181 -3.27 -9.40 19.30
CA LYS A 181 -3.02 -9.69 20.71
C LYS A 181 -3.77 -8.76 21.66
N THR A 182 -3.91 -7.48 21.31
CA THR A 182 -4.41 -6.47 22.26
C THR A 182 -5.89 -6.12 22.11
N ALA A 183 -6.52 -6.42 20.95
CA ALA A 183 -7.86 -5.92 20.69
C ALA A 183 -8.76 -6.79 19.80
N GLU A 184 -8.23 -7.67 18.95
CA GLU A 184 -9.06 -8.50 18.07
C GLU A 184 -10.07 -9.34 18.89
N GLY A 185 -11.32 -9.35 18.44
CA GLY A 185 -12.43 -9.99 19.16
C GLY A 185 -12.99 -9.20 20.36
N ARG A 186 -12.36 -8.08 20.75
CA ARG A 186 -12.77 -7.25 21.90
C ARG A 186 -13.11 -5.82 21.52
N LYS A 187 -12.42 -5.26 20.53
CA LYS A 187 -12.58 -3.89 20.07
C LYS A 187 -12.49 -3.83 18.55
N PRO A 188 -13.41 -3.11 17.87
CA PRO A 188 -13.33 -2.90 16.42
C PRO A 188 -12.01 -2.28 16.02
N PHE A 189 -11.49 -2.67 14.85
CA PHE A 189 -10.15 -2.26 14.39
C PHE A 189 -9.96 -0.74 14.36
N LEU A 190 -10.90 0.02 13.80
CA LEU A 190 -10.77 1.48 13.72
C LEU A 190 -10.85 2.17 15.08
N ASP A 191 -11.58 1.61 16.04
CA ASP A 191 -11.65 2.14 17.41
C ASP A 191 -10.33 1.89 18.14
N TRP A 192 -9.76 0.68 17.98
CA TRP A 192 -8.42 0.40 18.48
C TRP A 192 -7.36 1.34 17.86
N VAL A 193 -7.45 1.64 16.56
CA VAL A 193 -6.54 2.60 15.91
C VAL A 193 -6.67 3.98 16.53
N ARG A 194 -7.89 4.46 16.80
CA ARG A 194 -8.15 5.79 17.36
C ARG A 194 -7.67 5.94 18.80
N GLU A 195 -7.96 4.94 19.61
CA GLU A 195 -7.85 5.06 21.06
C GLU A 195 -6.56 4.45 21.64
N ASP A 196 -6.14 3.32 21.09
CA ASP A 196 -5.13 2.45 21.73
C ASP A 196 -3.81 2.37 20.98
N TYR A 197 -3.84 2.53 19.66
CA TYR A 197 -2.64 2.36 18.84
C TYR A 197 -1.72 3.56 18.97
N ASN A 198 -0.43 3.28 19.26
CA ASN A 198 0.64 4.27 19.30
C ASN A 198 1.80 3.82 18.39
N GLU A 199 2.01 4.57 17.31
CA GLU A 199 3.02 4.27 16.31
C GLU A 199 4.46 4.43 16.83
N GLN A 200 4.68 5.36 17.77
CA GLN A 200 6.01 5.60 18.36
C GLN A 200 6.42 4.43 19.26
N GLU A 201 5.48 3.94 20.08
CA GLU A 201 5.69 2.77 20.94
C GLU A 201 5.98 1.51 20.10
N LEU A 202 5.21 1.26 19.05
CA LEU A 202 5.47 0.13 18.15
C LEU A 202 6.85 0.25 17.47
N ARG A 203 7.22 1.45 17.03
CA ARG A 203 8.52 1.71 16.40
C ARG A 203 9.67 1.48 17.37
N ALA A 204 9.55 1.95 18.61
CA ALA A 204 10.56 1.77 19.65
C ALA A 204 10.72 0.29 20.02
N ALA A 205 9.61 -0.42 20.24
CA ALA A 205 9.61 -1.84 20.56
C ALA A 205 10.22 -2.70 19.44
N PHE A 206 9.90 -2.38 18.18
CA PHE A 206 10.45 -3.10 17.02
C PHE A 206 11.95 -2.90 16.87
N LYS A 207 12.46 -1.67 17.09
CA LYS A 207 13.91 -1.37 17.07
C LYS A 207 14.68 -2.11 18.17
N ALA A 208 14.10 -2.19 19.36
CA ALA A 208 14.69 -2.88 20.49
C ALA A 208 14.62 -4.42 20.41
N GLY A 209 13.98 -4.98 19.39
CA GLY A 209 13.73 -6.42 19.28
C GLY A 209 12.71 -6.96 20.29
N GLN A 210 12.04 -6.10 21.03
CA GLN A 210 11.15 -6.42 22.16
C GLN A 210 9.66 -6.44 21.76
N VAL A 211 9.34 -6.72 20.51
CA VAL A 211 7.93 -6.70 20.05
C VAL A 211 7.06 -7.69 20.84
N ALA A 212 7.59 -8.85 21.17
CA ALA A 212 6.86 -9.85 21.95
C ALA A 212 6.59 -9.36 23.39
N GLU A 213 7.58 -8.78 24.05
CA GLU A 213 7.46 -8.20 25.41
C GLU A 213 6.52 -6.99 25.42
N PHE A 214 6.62 -6.12 24.44
CA PHE A 214 5.71 -4.98 24.29
C PHE A 214 4.24 -5.42 24.12
N ILE A 215 3.99 -6.45 23.32
CA ILE A 215 2.65 -7.02 23.15
C ILE A 215 2.13 -7.58 24.47
N ASN A 216 2.95 -8.33 25.20
CA ASN A 216 2.58 -8.91 26.50
C ASN A 216 2.34 -7.84 27.56
N GLY A 217 3.20 -6.81 27.64
CA GLY A 217 3.04 -5.70 28.57
C GLY A 217 1.79 -4.85 28.36
N LYS A 218 1.31 -4.72 27.10
CA LYS A 218 0.03 -4.05 26.82
C LYS A 218 -1.19 -4.88 27.21
N LEU A 219 -1.09 -6.19 27.21
CA LEU A 219 -2.15 -7.08 27.71
C LEU A 219 -2.34 -6.94 29.24
N LEU A 220 -1.23 -6.93 29.99
CA LEU A 220 -1.25 -6.84 31.46
C LEU A 220 -1.73 -5.48 32.00
N ARG A 221 -1.67 -4.40 31.22
CA ARG A 221 -2.15 -3.08 31.64
C ARG A 221 -3.65 -2.86 31.40
N ARG A 222 -4.34 -3.84 30.83
CA ARG A 222 -5.77 -3.73 30.47
C ARG A 222 -6.66 -4.72 31.24
N GLU A 223 -6.07 -5.53 32.10
CA GLU A 223 -6.74 -6.28 33.15
C GLU A 223 -6.75 -5.44 34.45
#